data_2a98ff15118612d3178771617f67aa4a
#
_entry.id   2a98ff15118612d3178771617f67aa4a
#
_cell.length_a   1.000
_cell.length_b   1.000
_cell.length_c   1.000
_cell.angle_alpha   90.00
_cell.angle_beta   90.00
_cell.angle_gamma   90.00
#
_symmetry.space_group_name_H-M   'P 1'
#
loop_
_entity.id
_entity.type
_entity.pdbx_description
1 polymer ?
#
loop_
_entity_poly.entity_id
_entity_poly.type
_entity_poly.pdbx_seq_one_letter_code
_entity_poly.pdbx_strand_id
1 'polypeptide(L)'
;MGKVCLALPGATLDHPFGDHHDAYRIGGKMFAMVGEMGGISFKVSDIAYEVLTESGRARPAPYLARAKWVNLERIDDWPDDDLAEHLAIAHGIIAAKLTKKARAALGLA
;
A
#
# COMPACT_ATOMS: atom_id res chain seq x y z
N MET A 1 -4.34 -4.34 10.45
CA MET A 1 -3.96 -3.50 9.29
C MET A 1 -5.10 -2.65 8.75
N GLY A 2 -6.32 -3.14 8.79
CA GLY A 2 -7.46 -2.34 8.31
C GLY A 2 -7.57 -0.98 8.97
N LYS A 3 -7.40 -0.91 10.27
CA LYS A 3 -7.47 0.37 10.99
C LYS A 3 -6.39 1.35 10.56
N VAL A 4 -5.18 0.86 10.32
CA VAL A 4 -4.05 1.70 9.89
C VAL A 4 -4.32 2.27 8.50
N CYS A 5 -4.68 1.42 7.55
CA CYS A 5 -4.94 1.87 6.18
C CYS A 5 -6.14 2.80 6.08
N LEU A 6 -7.24 2.46 6.76
CA LEU A 6 -8.47 3.25 6.69
C LEU A 6 -8.40 4.56 7.49
N ALA A 7 -7.43 4.67 8.39
CA ALA A 7 -7.19 5.94 9.09
C ALA A 7 -6.49 6.97 8.20
N LEU A 8 -5.90 6.54 7.07
CA LEU A 8 -5.26 7.48 6.15
C LEU A 8 -6.32 8.31 5.40
N PRO A 9 -6.04 9.59 5.13
CA PRO A 9 -7.05 10.48 4.54
C PRO A 9 -7.62 9.97 3.22
N GLY A 10 -8.95 9.87 3.15
CA GLY A 10 -9.65 9.46 1.94
C GLY A 10 -9.51 8.00 1.56
N ALA A 11 -8.91 7.17 2.42
CA ALA A 11 -8.73 5.75 2.13
C ALA A 11 -10.04 4.98 2.16
N THR A 12 -10.20 4.06 1.23
CA THR A 12 -11.36 3.17 1.14
C THR A 12 -10.89 1.72 1.05
N LEU A 13 -11.80 0.80 1.32
CA LEU A 13 -11.55 -0.65 1.24
C LEU A 13 -12.54 -1.26 0.27
N ASP A 14 -12.07 -2.12 -0.62
CA ASP A 14 -12.94 -2.96 -1.43
C ASP A 14 -12.33 -4.35 -1.63
N HIS A 15 -13.07 -5.21 -2.33
CA HIS A 15 -12.69 -6.61 -2.53
C HIS A 15 -12.77 -6.99 -4.02
N PRO A 16 -11.92 -6.39 -4.89
CA PRO A 16 -12.03 -6.62 -6.33
C PRO A 16 -11.67 -8.04 -6.75
N PHE A 17 -10.94 -8.78 -5.90
CA PHE A 17 -10.51 -10.15 -6.17
C PHE A 17 -11.25 -11.18 -5.31
N GLY A 18 -12.39 -10.80 -4.71
CA GLY A 18 -13.17 -11.66 -3.82
C GLY A 18 -12.95 -11.34 -2.35
N ASP A 19 -13.70 -12.02 -1.48
CA ASP A 19 -13.74 -11.70 -0.05
C ASP A 19 -12.45 -11.99 0.71
N HIS A 20 -11.50 -12.69 0.08
CA HIS A 20 -10.25 -13.10 0.72
C HIS A 20 -9.11 -12.10 0.52
N HIS A 21 -9.33 -11.01 -0.20
CA HIS A 21 -8.32 -9.99 -0.48
C HIS A 21 -8.89 -8.61 -0.18
N ASP A 22 -8.18 -7.88 0.68
CA ASP A 22 -8.55 -6.50 1.03
C ASP A 22 -7.70 -5.55 0.19
N ALA A 23 -8.33 -4.72 -0.64
CA ALA A 23 -7.65 -3.70 -1.42
C ALA A 23 -7.94 -2.33 -0.81
N TYR A 24 -6.89 -1.62 -0.41
CA TYR A 24 -6.98 -0.27 0.16
C TYR A 24 -6.65 0.74 -0.92
N ARG A 25 -7.57 1.69 -1.15
CA ARG A 25 -7.49 2.64 -2.25
C ARG A 25 -7.57 4.08 -1.77
N ILE A 26 -7.01 4.96 -2.59
CA ILE A 26 -7.18 6.40 -2.47
C ILE A 26 -7.54 6.95 -3.87
N GLY A 27 -8.69 7.61 -3.98
CA GLY A 27 -9.16 8.14 -5.27
C GLY A 27 -9.33 7.05 -6.33
N GLY A 28 -9.73 5.84 -5.93
CA GLY A 28 -9.90 4.71 -6.84
C GLY A 28 -8.63 3.97 -7.20
N LYS A 29 -7.45 4.44 -6.74
CA LYS A 29 -6.16 3.79 -7.01
C LYS A 29 -5.69 3.04 -5.78
N MET A 30 -5.27 1.78 -5.98
CA MET A 30 -4.81 0.92 -4.89
C MET A 30 -3.44 1.37 -4.38
N PHE A 31 -3.24 1.41 -3.06
CA PHE A 31 -1.94 1.68 -2.46
C PHE A 31 -1.43 0.53 -1.59
N ALA A 32 -2.32 -0.35 -1.15
CA ALA A 32 -1.95 -1.54 -0.37
C ALA A 32 -2.98 -2.64 -0.60
N MET A 33 -2.56 -3.89 -0.44
CA MET A 33 -3.44 -5.04 -0.57
C MET A 33 -3.03 -6.11 0.45
N VAL A 34 -4.01 -6.62 1.20
CA VAL A 34 -3.80 -7.74 2.14
C VAL A 34 -4.38 -8.99 1.51
N GLY A 35 -3.56 -10.04 1.42
CA GLY A 35 -3.96 -11.30 0.83
C GLY A 35 -4.57 -12.27 1.83
N GLU A 36 -5.19 -13.32 1.31
CA GLU A 36 -5.85 -14.37 2.10
C GLU A 36 -4.90 -15.03 3.10
N MET A 37 -3.63 -15.18 2.74
CA MET A 37 -2.64 -15.85 3.58
C MET A 37 -2.00 -14.92 4.61
N GLY A 38 -2.51 -13.71 4.78
CA GLY A 38 -2.03 -12.75 5.77
C GLY A 38 -0.84 -11.91 5.33
N GLY A 39 -0.42 -12.04 4.09
CA GLY A 39 0.62 -11.19 3.54
C GLY A 39 0.09 -9.83 3.12
N ILE A 40 1.00 -8.86 2.98
CA ILE A 40 0.63 -7.52 2.56
C ILE A 40 1.56 -7.04 1.45
N SER A 41 0.97 -6.44 0.42
CA SER A 41 1.71 -5.77 -0.66
C SER A 41 1.40 -4.28 -0.63
N PHE A 42 2.40 -3.45 -0.90
CA PHE A 42 2.20 -2.00 -0.89
C PHE A 42 3.19 -1.29 -1.80
N LYS A 43 2.81 -0.09 -2.23
CA LYS A 43 3.61 0.76 -3.11
C LYS A 43 4.76 1.38 -2.34
N VAL A 44 5.96 1.43 -2.95
CA VAL A 44 7.12 2.11 -2.40
C VAL A 44 7.76 3.00 -3.47
N SER A 45 8.70 3.85 -3.07
CA SER A 45 9.50 4.62 -4.02
C SER A 45 10.50 3.70 -4.75
N ASP A 46 11.05 4.18 -5.85
CA ASP A 46 12.05 3.42 -6.61
C ASP A 46 13.28 3.07 -5.75
N ILE A 47 13.75 4.03 -4.96
CA ILE A 47 14.90 3.81 -4.06
C ILE A 47 14.55 2.80 -2.97
N ALA A 48 13.38 2.94 -2.35
CA ALA A 48 12.94 2.02 -1.31
C ALA A 48 12.76 0.60 -1.85
N TYR A 49 12.25 0.47 -3.08
CA TYR A 49 12.12 -0.82 -3.73
C TYR A 49 13.49 -1.53 -3.80
N GLU A 50 14.50 -0.84 -4.28
CA GLU A 50 15.84 -1.42 -4.39
C GLU A 50 16.40 -1.79 -3.03
N VAL A 51 16.34 -0.89 -2.06
CA VAL A 51 16.87 -1.13 -0.72
C VAL A 51 16.17 -2.30 -0.04
N LEU A 52 14.85 -2.34 -0.09
CA LEU A 52 14.07 -3.38 0.59
C LEU A 52 14.24 -4.75 -0.05
N THR A 53 14.29 -4.81 -1.38
CA THR A 53 14.44 -6.10 -2.06
C THR A 53 15.87 -6.63 -1.97
N GLU A 54 16.87 -5.77 -2.09
CA GLU A 54 18.27 -6.17 -1.98
C GLU A 54 18.64 -6.60 -0.56
N SER A 55 18.10 -5.94 0.45
CA SER A 55 18.35 -6.27 1.86
C SER A 55 17.57 -7.49 2.35
N GLY A 56 16.60 -7.96 1.56
CA GLY A 56 15.73 -9.07 1.96
C GLY A 56 14.66 -8.70 2.96
N ARG A 57 14.47 -7.42 3.28
CA ARG A 57 13.41 -6.98 4.19
C ARG A 57 12.01 -7.13 3.60
N ALA A 58 11.91 -7.09 2.28
CA ALA A 58 10.68 -7.34 1.55
C ALA A 58 11.04 -8.01 0.24
N ARG A 59 10.08 -8.62 -0.41
CA ARG A 59 10.27 -9.23 -1.73
C ARG A 59 9.48 -8.46 -2.78
N PRO A 60 9.84 -8.57 -4.08
CA PRO A 60 9.02 -8.00 -5.13
C PRO A 60 7.59 -8.55 -5.06
N ALA A 61 6.59 -7.69 -5.14
CA ALA A 61 5.21 -8.14 -5.12
C ALA A 61 4.86 -8.88 -6.41
N PRO A 62 4.25 -10.06 -6.34
CA PRO A 62 3.83 -10.78 -7.54
C PRO A 62 2.93 -9.90 -8.41
N TYR A 63 3.23 -9.86 -9.71
CA TYR A 63 2.50 -9.09 -10.72
C TYR A 63 2.60 -7.56 -10.60
N LEU A 64 3.11 -7.03 -9.47
CA LEU A 64 3.17 -5.59 -9.19
C LEU A 64 4.59 -5.06 -9.04
N ALA A 65 5.60 -5.91 -9.23
CA ALA A 65 7.00 -5.51 -9.05
C ALA A 65 7.42 -4.38 -10.00
N ARG A 66 6.91 -4.37 -11.23
CA ARG A 66 7.22 -3.32 -12.21
C ARG A 66 6.75 -1.94 -11.75
N ALA A 67 5.66 -1.89 -11.02
CA ALA A 67 5.13 -0.65 -10.47
C ALA A 67 5.78 -0.27 -9.13
N LYS A 68 6.85 -0.98 -8.75
CA LYS A 68 7.58 -0.76 -7.49
C LYS A 68 6.71 -1.03 -6.27
N TRP A 69 6.10 -2.18 -6.28
CA TRP A 69 5.39 -2.73 -5.12
C TRP A 69 6.22 -3.83 -4.50
N VAL A 70 6.21 -3.89 -3.19
CA VAL A 70 6.87 -4.95 -2.41
C VAL A 70 5.83 -5.75 -1.64
N ASN A 71 6.23 -6.93 -1.20
CA ASN A 71 5.38 -7.84 -0.46
C ASN A 71 6.09 -8.32 0.80
N LEU A 72 5.34 -8.36 1.90
CA LEU A 72 5.71 -9.08 3.12
C LEU A 72 4.86 -10.34 3.17
N GLU A 73 5.47 -11.49 3.39
CA GLU A 73 4.71 -12.75 3.49
C GLU A 73 3.74 -12.73 4.67
N ARG A 74 4.09 -12.01 5.73
CA ARG A 74 3.29 -11.89 6.94
C ARG A 74 3.29 -10.45 7.42
N ILE A 75 2.15 -9.98 7.88
CA ILE A 75 2.00 -8.61 8.39
C ILE A 75 2.98 -8.35 9.55
N ASP A 76 3.26 -9.36 10.36
CA ASP A 76 4.14 -9.23 11.52
C ASP A 76 5.62 -9.44 11.21
N ASP A 77 6.02 -9.55 9.94
CA ASP A 77 7.43 -9.61 9.54
C ASP A 77 8.18 -8.32 9.87
N TRP A 78 7.47 -7.21 9.97
CA TRP A 78 8.02 -5.91 10.37
C TRP A 78 7.36 -5.44 11.66
N PRO A 79 8.06 -4.61 12.46
CA PRO A 79 7.39 -3.91 13.57
C PRO A 79 6.20 -3.09 13.07
N ASP A 80 5.15 -3.01 13.87
CA ASP A 80 3.92 -2.31 13.49
C ASP A 80 4.15 -0.86 13.08
N ASP A 81 5.03 -0.15 13.79
CA ASP A 81 5.34 1.26 13.50
C ASP A 81 6.01 1.41 12.14
N ASP A 82 6.93 0.52 11.79
CA ASP A 82 7.62 0.54 10.50
C ASP A 82 6.64 0.29 9.37
N LEU A 83 5.77 -0.68 9.54
CA LEU A 83 4.77 -1.00 8.52
C LEU A 83 3.77 0.16 8.36
N ALA A 84 3.29 0.72 9.46
CA ALA A 84 2.38 1.85 9.42
C ALA A 84 2.98 3.05 8.69
N GLU A 85 4.25 3.35 8.93
CA GLU A 85 4.97 4.43 8.26
C GLU A 85 5.04 4.18 6.74
N HIS A 86 5.38 2.96 6.33
CA HIS A 86 5.47 2.61 4.92
C HIS A 86 4.11 2.64 4.23
N LEU A 87 3.05 2.25 4.93
CA LEU A 87 1.69 2.34 4.39
C LEU A 87 1.25 3.80 4.19
N ALA A 88 1.62 4.68 5.12
CA ALA A 88 1.36 6.11 4.96
C ALA A 88 2.13 6.69 3.76
N ILE A 89 3.38 6.26 3.56
CA ILE A 89 4.18 6.66 2.41
C ILE A 89 3.56 6.13 1.12
N ALA A 90 3.11 4.87 1.10
CA ALA A 90 2.44 4.28 -0.06
C ALA A 90 1.20 5.09 -0.44
N HIS A 91 0.37 5.42 0.54
CA HIS A 91 -0.80 6.28 0.35
C HIS A 91 -0.39 7.62 -0.29
N GLY A 92 0.64 8.26 0.25
CA GLY A 92 1.12 9.54 -0.26
C GLY A 92 1.62 9.48 -1.70
N ILE A 93 2.36 8.41 -2.06
CA ILE A 93 2.85 8.23 -3.43
C ILE A 93 1.68 8.11 -4.41
N ILE A 94 0.69 7.30 -4.07
CA ILE A 94 -0.49 7.10 -4.93
C ILE A 94 -1.35 8.37 -4.97
N ALA A 95 -1.56 9.03 -3.83
CA ALA A 95 -2.32 10.27 -3.77
C ALA A 95 -1.71 11.37 -4.66
N ALA A 96 -0.38 11.42 -4.72
CA ALA A 96 0.32 12.40 -5.56
C ALA A 96 0.06 12.19 -7.06
N LYS A 97 -0.38 11.00 -7.46
CA LYS A 97 -0.73 10.71 -8.87
C LYS A 97 -2.15 11.13 -9.22
N LEU A 98 -2.96 11.49 -8.24
CA LEU A 98 -4.32 11.96 -8.48
C LEU A 98 -4.31 13.37 -9.05
N THR A 99 -5.34 13.71 -9.82
CA THR A 99 -5.51 15.08 -10.31
C THR A 99 -5.73 16.02 -9.13
N LYS A 100 -5.43 17.30 -9.34
CA LYS A 100 -5.65 18.32 -8.33
C LYS A 100 -7.12 18.36 -7.90
N LYS A 101 -8.03 18.22 -8.87
CA LYS A 101 -9.47 18.18 -8.61
C LYS A 101 -9.85 16.97 -7.74
N ALA A 102 -9.32 15.79 -8.06
CA ALA A 102 -9.62 14.58 -7.28
C ALA A 102 -9.10 14.70 -5.86
N ARG A 103 -7.89 15.24 -5.66
CA ARG A 103 -7.35 15.45 -4.31
C ARG A 103 -8.20 16.44 -3.50
N ALA A 104 -8.61 17.53 -4.13
CA ALA A 104 -9.47 18.51 -3.47
C ALA A 104 -10.80 17.89 -3.03
N ALA A 105 -11.42 17.07 -3.90
CA ALA A 105 -12.66 16.38 -3.59
C ALA A 105 -12.55 15.42 -2.40
N LEU A 106 -11.34 14.89 -2.16
CA LEU A 106 -11.07 13.97 -1.04
C LEU A 106 -10.56 14.69 0.22
N GLY A 107 -10.48 16.02 0.19
CA GLY A 107 -9.95 16.79 1.30
C GLY A 107 -8.43 16.75 1.42
N LEU A 108 -7.74 16.32 0.35
CA LEU A 108 -6.28 16.31 0.28
C LEU A 108 -5.81 17.61 -0.36
N ALA A 109 -5.19 18.45 0.36
CA ALA A 109 -4.77 19.78 -0.13
C ALA A 109 -3.69 19.69 -1.20
#